data_e7ea56218a7b4d2b1fb03e7af9d6999d
#
_entry.id   e7ea56218a7b4d2b1fb03e7af9d6999d
#
_cell.length_a   1.000
_cell.length_b   1.000
_cell.length_c   1.000
_cell.angle_alpha   90.00
_cell.angle_beta   90.00
_cell.angle_gamma   90.00
#
_symmetry.space_group_name_H-M   'P 1'
#
loop_
_entity.id
_entity.type
_entity.pdbx_description
1 polymer ?
#
loop_
_entity_poly.entity_id
_entity_poly.type
_entity_poly.pdbx_seq_one_letter_code
_entity_poly.pdbx_strand_id
1 'polypeptide(L)'
;VTHHPLYLRGTSFVAATDPKGSLVHGLIENGIALFNAHTNADSAAGGVADCLAQAVGLEDTRPLIPLDEHTGSGRIGRLSAPMPLREFASKVAQSLPACPAGILVGGDLDAPVSAIAVSGGSGDSFLADARRAGADVYICADLRHHPASEHLEGGKPYLICATHWASEWPWVPKCANMLQESFPEEIEVMISRICTDPWAARITPENKDC
;
A
#
# COMPACT_ATOMS: atom_id res chain seq x y z
N VAL A 1 3.43 17.47 3.94
CA VAL A 1 2.98 16.23 4.60
C VAL A 1 3.48 15.03 3.81
N THR A 2 3.99 14.02 4.49
CA THR A 2 4.45 12.75 3.90
C THR A 2 3.85 11.58 4.67
N HIS A 3 3.73 10.41 4.02
CA HIS A 3 3.36 9.17 4.72
C HIS A 3 4.55 8.64 5.51
N HIS A 4 5.67 8.37 4.86
CA HIS A 4 6.87 7.90 5.54
C HIS A 4 7.65 9.02 6.23
N PRO A 5 8.21 8.76 7.45
CA PRO A 5 9.17 9.66 8.06
C PRO A 5 10.49 9.65 7.28
N LEU A 6 11.19 10.77 7.27
CA LEU A 6 12.50 10.89 6.64
C LEU A 6 13.50 9.88 7.21
N TYR A 7 13.46 9.68 8.52
CA TYR A 7 14.23 8.66 9.23
C TYR A 7 13.28 7.60 9.79
N LEU A 8 13.16 6.48 9.11
CA LEU A 8 12.36 5.34 9.57
C LEU A 8 12.90 4.73 10.87
N ARG A 9 14.19 4.86 11.08
CA ARG A 9 14.88 4.51 12.33
C ARG A 9 15.55 5.76 12.89
N GLY A 10 15.67 5.85 14.21
CA GLY A 10 16.34 6.97 14.84
C GLY A 10 17.76 7.18 14.31
N THR A 11 18.22 8.44 14.33
CA THR A 11 19.59 8.80 13.96
C THR A 11 20.25 9.57 15.10
N SER A 12 21.57 9.46 15.21
CA SER A 12 22.37 10.20 16.19
C SER A 12 23.01 11.46 15.62
N PHE A 13 22.94 11.65 14.29
CA PHE A 13 23.52 12.82 13.62
C PHE A 13 22.82 13.10 12.29
N VAL A 14 22.93 14.34 11.81
CA VAL A 14 22.37 14.85 10.55
C VAL A 14 23.48 15.59 9.80
N ALA A 15 24.42 14.87 9.24
CA ALA A 15 25.50 15.47 8.48
C ALA A 15 24.99 16.02 7.13
N ALA A 16 25.35 17.26 6.79
CA ALA A 16 24.94 17.87 5.51
C ALA A 16 25.47 17.15 4.27
N THR A 17 26.48 16.30 4.45
CA THR A 17 27.07 15.45 3.39
C THR A 17 26.32 14.13 3.16
N ASP A 18 25.38 13.77 4.07
CA ASP A 18 24.49 12.64 3.92
C ASP A 18 23.20 13.07 3.20
N PRO A 19 22.66 12.28 2.27
CA PRO A 19 21.44 12.68 1.52
C PRO A 19 20.25 13.09 2.40
N LYS A 20 20.00 12.36 3.49
CA LYS A 20 18.91 12.68 4.42
C LYS A 20 19.24 13.89 5.29
N GLY A 21 20.49 13.97 5.75
CA GLY A 21 20.98 15.12 6.49
C GLY A 21 20.94 16.41 5.67
N SER A 22 21.36 16.37 4.41
CA SER A 22 21.25 17.49 3.48
C SER A 22 19.79 17.98 3.32
N LEU A 23 18.84 17.05 3.24
CA LEU A 23 17.42 17.40 3.18
C LEU A 23 16.95 18.10 4.46
N VAL A 24 17.37 17.63 5.66
CA VAL A 24 17.03 18.29 6.93
C VAL A 24 17.57 19.73 6.97
N HIS A 25 18.84 19.93 6.55
CA HIS A 25 19.42 21.28 6.47
C HIS A 25 18.61 22.17 5.53
N GLY A 26 18.29 21.68 4.33
CA GLY A 26 17.48 22.42 3.36
C GLY A 26 16.08 22.79 3.88
N LEU A 27 15.40 21.89 4.60
CA LEU A 27 14.12 22.17 5.24
C LEU A 27 14.24 23.30 6.27
N ILE A 28 15.26 23.22 7.15
CA ILE A 28 15.49 24.23 8.20
C ILE A 28 15.83 25.59 7.57
N GLU A 29 16.77 25.64 6.63
CA GLU A 29 17.23 26.87 5.97
C GLU A 29 16.10 27.60 5.22
N ASN A 30 15.12 26.85 4.71
CA ASN A 30 13.98 27.41 3.99
C ASN A 30 12.72 27.54 4.86
N GLY A 31 12.78 27.28 6.16
CA GLY A 31 11.62 27.38 7.06
C GLY A 31 10.49 26.42 6.73
N ILE A 32 10.80 25.24 6.18
CA ILE A 32 9.83 24.24 5.74
C ILE A 32 9.60 23.23 6.84
N ALA A 33 8.36 23.12 7.35
CA ALA A 33 7.98 22.07 8.28
C ALA A 33 7.74 20.74 7.54
N LEU A 34 8.21 19.63 8.10
CA LEU A 34 7.92 18.28 7.63
C LEU A 34 7.03 17.57 8.64
N PHE A 35 5.81 17.21 8.22
CA PHE A 35 4.90 16.40 9.03
C PHE A 35 4.73 15.04 8.33
N ASN A 36 4.83 13.96 9.10
CA ASN A 36 4.55 12.63 8.58
C ASN A 36 3.41 11.95 9.34
N ALA A 37 2.54 11.29 8.58
CA ALA A 37 1.44 10.47 9.07
C ALA A 37 1.66 9.03 8.56
N HIS A 38 2.23 8.17 9.40
CA HIS A 38 2.62 6.79 9.07
C HIS A 38 1.59 5.78 9.57
N THR A 39 1.90 4.98 10.55
CA THR A 39 1.03 3.92 11.08
C THR A 39 -0.34 4.44 11.58
N ASN A 40 -0.39 5.69 12.05
CA ASN A 40 -1.65 6.34 12.40
C ASN A 40 -2.55 6.54 11.15
N ALA A 41 -1.97 6.87 9.98
CA ALA A 41 -2.71 6.95 8.73
C ALA A 41 -3.09 5.56 8.18
N ASP A 42 -2.25 4.53 8.38
CA ASP A 42 -2.58 3.16 8.00
C ASP A 42 -3.81 2.64 8.74
N SER A 43 -3.91 2.96 10.03
CA SER A 43 -4.92 2.43 10.93
C SER A 43 -6.21 3.24 10.98
N ALA A 44 -6.17 4.51 10.57
CA ALA A 44 -7.32 5.42 10.64
C ALA A 44 -8.48 4.99 9.74
N ALA A 45 -9.70 5.34 10.14
CA ALA A 45 -10.85 5.31 9.23
C ALA A 45 -10.64 6.32 8.08
N GLY A 46 -10.85 5.87 6.84
CA GLY A 46 -10.51 6.65 5.65
C GLY A 46 -9.00 6.81 5.41
N GLY A 47 -8.17 6.01 6.07
CA GLY A 47 -6.73 5.99 5.94
C GLY A 47 -6.22 5.19 4.73
N VAL A 48 -4.93 4.82 4.78
CA VAL A 48 -4.25 4.16 3.66
C VAL A 48 -4.94 2.86 3.24
N ALA A 49 -5.26 1.99 4.22
CA ALA A 49 -5.88 0.70 3.93
C ALA A 49 -7.32 0.84 3.39
N ASP A 50 -8.10 1.82 3.83
CA ASP A 50 -9.43 2.11 3.27
C ASP A 50 -9.34 2.64 1.85
N CYS A 51 -8.39 3.54 1.57
CA CYS A 51 -8.18 4.08 0.23
C CYS A 51 -7.73 3.00 -0.75
N LEU A 52 -6.87 2.08 -0.33
CA LEU A 52 -6.47 0.93 -1.14
C LEU A 52 -7.67 0.00 -1.39
N ALA A 53 -8.46 -0.33 -0.35
CA ALA A 53 -9.65 -1.15 -0.48
C ALA A 53 -10.66 -0.55 -1.47
N GLN A 54 -10.91 0.76 -1.37
CA GLN A 54 -11.76 1.50 -2.29
C GLN A 54 -11.21 1.49 -3.72
N ALA A 55 -9.90 1.73 -3.89
CA ALA A 55 -9.27 1.76 -5.20
C ALA A 55 -9.42 0.43 -5.94
N VAL A 56 -9.34 -0.72 -5.24
CA VAL A 56 -9.51 -2.04 -5.84
C VAL A 56 -10.97 -2.53 -5.86
N GLY A 57 -11.93 -1.67 -5.48
CA GLY A 57 -13.36 -1.90 -5.65
C GLY A 57 -13.98 -2.82 -4.58
N LEU A 58 -13.51 -2.77 -3.34
CA LEU A 58 -14.10 -3.54 -2.25
C LEU A 58 -15.32 -2.83 -1.64
N GLU A 59 -16.33 -3.61 -1.32
CA GLU A 59 -17.52 -3.25 -0.58
C GLU A 59 -17.50 -3.88 0.82
N ASP A 60 -18.32 -3.38 1.74
CA ASP A 60 -18.51 -3.89 3.11
C ASP A 60 -17.18 -4.09 3.87
N THR A 61 -16.31 -3.09 3.77
CA THR A 61 -14.97 -3.16 4.37
C THR A 61 -15.00 -3.01 5.88
N ARG A 62 -14.15 -3.77 6.56
CA ARG A 62 -13.86 -3.66 7.98
C ARG A 62 -12.37 -3.85 8.25
N PRO A 63 -11.86 -3.41 9.40
CA PRO A 63 -10.47 -3.67 9.76
C PRO A 63 -10.13 -5.16 9.71
N LEU A 64 -8.98 -5.50 9.12
CA LEU A 64 -8.44 -6.86 9.11
C LEU A 64 -7.98 -7.25 10.53
N ILE A 65 -7.25 -6.35 11.19
CA ILE A 65 -6.85 -6.46 12.60
C ILE A 65 -7.44 -5.24 13.31
N PRO A 66 -8.60 -5.38 13.96
CA PRO A 66 -9.29 -4.25 14.57
C PRO A 66 -8.56 -3.73 15.82
N LEU A 67 -8.52 -2.41 15.96
CA LEU A 67 -8.30 -1.70 17.22
C LEU A 67 -9.65 -1.34 17.85
N ASP A 68 -10.61 -0.93 17.02
CA ASP A 68 -12.02 -0.74 17.34
C ASP A 68 -12.89 -1.10 16.11
N GLU A 69 -14.16 -0.67 16.08
CA GLU A 69 -15.09 -0.98 14.99
C GLU A 69 -14.65 -0.40 13.63
N HIS A 70 -13.96 0.74 13.63
CA HIS A 70 -13.64 1.49 12.41
C HIS A 70 -12.13 1.63 12.14
N THR A 71 -11.30 1.46 13.17
CA THR A 71 -9.86 1.63 13.08
C THR A 71 -9.12 0.31 13.27
N GLY A 72 -7.93 0.18 12.68
CA GLY A 72 -7.09 -0.99 12.77
C GLY A 72 -6.27 -1.23 11.51
N SER A 73 -5.38 -2.21 11.57
CA SER A 73 -4.46 -2.50 10.48
C SER A 73 -5.12 -3.28 9.35
N GLY A 74 -4.87 -2.85 8.11
CA GLY A 74 -5.44 -3.46 6.92
C GLY A 74 -6.96 -3.36 6.84
N ARG A 75 -7.52 -3.85 5.75
CA ARG A 75 -8.98 -3.99 5.56
C ARG A 75 -9.28 -5.35 4.94
N ILE A 76 -10.47 -5.86 5.21
CA ILE A 76 -11.06 -6.98 4.48
C ILE A 76 -12.46 -6.59 4.04
N GLY A 77 -12.80 -6.90 2.80
CA GLY A 77 -14.10 -6.62 2.19
C GLY A 77 -14.43 -7.64 1.12
N ARG A 78 -15.44 -7.34 0.31
CA ARG A 78 -15.91 -8.22 -0.75
C ARG A 78 -15.94 -7.51 -2.10
N LEU A 79 -15.77 -8.28 -3.15
CA LEU A 79 -16.13 -7.86 -4.51
C LEU A 79 -17.65 -7.95 -4.66
N SER A 80 -18.23 -7.08 -5.48
CA SER A 80 -19.67 -7.10 -5.84
C SER A 80 -20.12 -8.43 -6.45
N ALA A 81 -19.21 -9.13 -7.12
CA ALA A 81 -19.41 -10.49 -7.63
C ALA A 81 -18.08 -11.26 -7.66
N PRO A 82 -18.10 -12.60 -7.45
CA PRO A 82 -16.91 -13.42 -7.62
C PRO A 82 -16.37 -13.34 -9.05
N MET A 83 -15.04 -13.34 -9.20
CA MET A 83 -14.37 -13.39 -10.51
C MET A 83 -13.08 -14.20 -10.44
N PRO A 84 -12.51 -14.68 -11.58
CA PRO A 84 -11.22 -15.35 -11.59
C PRO A 84 -10.10 -14.44 -11.05
N LEU A 85 -9.12 -15.00 -10.32
CA LEU A 85 -7.97 -14.25 -9.76
C LEU A 85 -7.25 -13.43 -10.83
N ARG A 86 -7.04 -13.97 -12.05
CA ARG A 86 -6.41 -13.25 -13.17
C ARG A 86 -7.15 -11.99 -13.56
N GLU A 87 -8.48 -12.04 -13.58
CA GLU A 87 -9.33 -10.89 -13.91
C GLU A 87 -9.24 -9.83 -12.80
N PHE A 88 -9.34 -10.27 -11.55
CA PHE A 88 -9.20 -9.38 -10.41
C PHE A 88 -7.81 -8.72 -10.37
N ALA A 89 -6.74 -9.48 -10.58
CA ALA A 89 -5.39 -8.94 -10.65
C ALA A 89 -5.23 -7.89 -11.75
N SER A 90 -5.85 -8.12 -12.91
CA SER A 90 -5.86 -7.13 -14.00
C SER A 90 -6.58 -5.83 -13.59
N LYS A 91 -7.70 -5.93 -12.86
CA LYS A 91 -8.40 -4.76 -12.31
C LYS A 91 -7.55 -4.03 -11.29
N VAL A 92 -6.89 -4.75 -10.37
CA VAL A 92 -5.96 -4.15 -9.40
C VAL A 92 -4.85 -3.39 -10.11
N ALA A 93 -4.22 -3.98 -11.12
CA ALA A 93 -3.15 -3.33 -11.88
C ALA A 93 -3.62 -2.05 -12.60
N GLN A 94 -4.89 -1.98 -13.01
CA GLN A 94 -5.47 -0.81 -13.68
C GLN A 94 -5.91 0.27 -12.69
N SER A 95 -6.26 -0.09 -11.46
CA SER A 95 -6.76 0.83 -10.44
C SER A 95 -5.66 1.52 -9.64
N LEU A 96 -4.47 0.92 -9.58
CA LEU A 96 -3.32 1.49 -8.88
C LEU A 96 -2.49 2.41 -9.78
N PRO A 97 -1.75 3.36 -9.20
CA PRO A 97 -0.85 4.21 -9.99
C PRO A 97 0.19 3.37 -10.74
N ALA A 98 0.44 3.75 -11.99
CA ALA A 98 1.40 3.05 -12.83
C ALA A 98 2.83 3.17 -12.28
N CYS A 99 3.50 2.04 -12.15
CA CYS A 99 4.92 1.96 -11.77
C CYS A 99 5.64 0.90 -12.61
N PRO A 100 6.97 1.02 -12.83
CA PRO A 100 7.69 0.11 -13.72
C PRO A 100 7.64 -1.36 -13.31
N ALA A 101 7.58 -1.65 -12.01
CA ALA A 101 7.59 -3.03 -11.51
C ALA A 101 6.26 -3.76 -11.73
N GLY A 102 5.13 -3.02 -11.80
CA GLY A 102 3.78 -3.61 -11.92
C GLY A 102 3.36 -4.37 -10.66
N ILE A 103 2.57 -5.42 -10.82
CA ILE A 103 2.15 -6.31 -9.73
C ILE A 103 2.61 -7.75 -9.99
N LEU A 104 2.80 -8.51 -8.91
CA LEU A 104 3.04 -9.95 -8.97
C LEU A 104 1.83 -10.69 -8.41
N VAL A 105 1.51 -11.86 -8.96
CA VAL A 105 0.36 -12.67 -8.55
C VAL A 105 0.84 -14.07 -8.21
N GLY A 106 0.46 -14.55 -7.02
CA GLY A 106 0.74 -15.90 -6.56
C GLY A 106 -0.55 -16.67 -6.28
N GLY A 107 -0.65 -17.89 -6.80
CA GLY A 107 -1.79 -18.77 -6.61
C GLY A 107 -2.45 -19.23 -7.90
N ASP A 108 -3.61 -19.87 -7.80
CA ASP A 108 -4.38 -20.36 -8.95
C ASP A 108 -5.12 -19.21 -9.65
N LEU A 109 -4.66 -18.85 -10.85
CA LEU A 109 -5.17 -17.72 -11.62
C LEU A 109 -6.63 -17.87 -12.06
N ASP A 110 -7.14 -19.10 -12.14
CA ASP A 110 -8.50 -19.39 -12.57
C ASP A 110 -9.47 -19.57 -11.40
N ALA A 111 -8.94 -19.61 -10.18
CA ALA A 111 -9.76 -19.74 -8.98
C ALA A 111 -10.70 -18.54 -8.80
N PRO A 112 -11.98 -18.79 -8.46
CA PRO A 112 -12.91 -17.72 -8.11
C PRO A 112 -12.53 -17.06 -6.78
N VAL A 113 -12.50 -15.73 -6.75
CA VAL A 113 -12.19 -14.91 -5.58
C VAL A 113 -13.27 -13.88 -5.34
N SER A 114 -13.57 -13.58 -4.07
CA SER A 114 -14.58 -12.60 -3.66
C SER A 114 -14.20 -11.89 -2.37
N ALA A 115 -13.69 -12.60 -1.36
CA ALA A 115 -13.25 -12.01 -0.10
C ALA A 115 -11.80 -11.56 -0.22
N ILE A 116 -11.55 -10.26 -0.09
CA ILE A 116 -10.23 -9.67 -0.35
C ILE A 116 -9.76 -8.94 0.90
N ALA A 117 -8.54 -9.27 1.35
CA ALA A 117 -7.84 -8.49 2.36
C ALA A 117 -6.79 -7.59 1.69
N VAL A 118 -6.57 -6.41 2.26
CA VAL A 118 -5.58 -5.44 1.76
C VAL A 118 -4.81 -4.79 2.90
N SER A 119 -3.54 -4.47 2.66
CA SER A 119 -2.77 -3.52 3.46
C SER A 119 -1.84 -2.73 2.54
N GLY A 120 -1.73 -1.42 2.73
CA GLY A 120 -0.71 -0.62 2.05
C GLY A 120 0.68 -0.95 2.59
N GLY A 121 1.71 -0.84 1.73
CA GLY A 121 3.09 -1.09 2.10
C GLY A 121 3.40 -2.56 2.41
N SER A 122 4.38 -2.76 3.27
CA SER A 122 4.94 -4.09 3.60
C SER A 122 3.95 -4.97 4.35
N GLY A 123 3.68 -6.17 3.84
CA GLY A 123 2.54 -6.99 4.26
C GLY A 123 2.85 -8.38 4.83
N ASP A 124 4.11 -8.82 4.90
CA ASP A 124 4.46 -10.17 5.39
C ASP A 124 3.83 -10.52 6.75
N SER A 125 3.76 -9.56 7.66
CA SER A 125 3.27 -9.77 9.03
C SER A 125 1.78 -10.07 9.12
N PHE A 126 0.99 -9.73 8.10
CA PHE A 126 -0.47 -9.91 8.09
C PHE A 126 -0.95 -11.13 7.31
N LEU A 127 -0.06 -11.93 6.73
CA LEU A 127 -0.41 -13.14 5.97
C LEU A 127 -1.29 -14.10 6.78
N ALA A 128 -0.94 -14.34 8.05
CA ALA A 128 -1.70 -15.21 8.94
C ALA A 128 -3.07 -14.61 9.31
N ASP A 129 -3.14 -13.29 9.46
CA ASP A 129 -4.39 -12.58 9.78
C ASP A 129 -5.36 -12.62 8.60
N ALA A 130 -4.88 -12.38 7.38
CA ALA A 130 -5.68 -12.50 6.17
C ALA A 130 -6.26 -13.91 6.00
N ARG A 131 -5.47 -14.94 6.32
CA ARG A 131 -5.93 -16.34 6.32
C ARG A 131 -7.01 -16.58 7.36
N ARG A 132 -6.79 -16.14 8.61
CA ARG A 132 -7.77 -16.29 9.70
C ARG A 132 -9.08 -15.56 9.41
N ALA A 133 -9.00 -14.43 8.73
CA ALA A 133 -10.17 -13.66 8.32
C ALA A 133 -10.96 -14.29 7.15
N GLY A 134 -10.44 -15.38 6.54
CA GLY A 134 -11.09 -16.08 5.44
C GLY A 134 -11.00 -15.36 4.10
N ALA A 135 -9.95 -14.58 3.88
CA ALA A 135 -9.72 -13.94 2.59
C ALA A 135 -9.42 -14.98 1.49
N ASP A 136 -9.90 -14.73 0.28
CA ASP A 136 -9.51 -15.46 -0.92
C ASP A 136 -8.19 -14.92 -1.49
N VAL A 137 -7.98 -13.60 -1.38
CA VAL A 137 -6.77 -12.90 -1.84
C VAL A 137 -6.32 -11.91 -0.77
N TYR A 138 -5.01 -11.75 -0.66
CA TYR A 138 -4.39 -10.70 0.12
C TYR A 138 -3.51 -9.82 -0.77
N ILE A 139 -3.78 -8.51 -0.75
CA ILE A 139 -3.03 -7.49 -1.50
C ILE A 139 -2.14 -6.73 -0.51
N CYS A 140 -0.85 -6.66 -0.80
CA CYS A 140 0.13 -5.85 -0.06
C CYS A 140 1.35 -5.56 -0.94
N ALA A 141 2.41 -5.02 -0.35
CA ALA A 141 3.70 -4.86 -1.01
C ALA A 141 4.83 -5.60 -0.28
N ASP A 142 6.01 -5.58 -0.88
CA ASP A 142 7.28 -6.05 -0.31
C ASP A 142 7.27 -7.47 0.27
N LEU A 143 6.48 -8.37 -0.32
CA LEU A 143 6.48 -9.75 0.09
C LEU A 143 7.83 -10.40 -0.18
N ARG A 144 8.45 -10.94 0.86
CA ARG A 144 9.70 -11.70 0.75
C ARG A 144 9.42 -13.13 0.28
N HIS A 145 10.41 -13.73 -0.37
CA HIS A 145 10.28 -15.05 -1.00
C HIS A 145 9.75 -16.13 -0.04
N HIS A 146 10.43 -16.37 1.08
CA HIS A 146 10.04 -17.45 1.99
C HIS A 146 8.66 -17.26 2.62
N PRO A 147 8.32 -16.08 3.20
CA PRO A 147 6.97 -15.86 3.73
C PRO A 147 5.86 -16.05 2.69
N ALA A 148 6.08 -15.60 1.46
CA ALA A 148 5.10 -15.77 0.38
C ALA A 148 4.98 -17.22 -0.09
N SER A 149 6.12 -17.92 -0.27
CA SER A 149 6.15 -19.31 -0.71
C SER A 149 5.51 -20.25 0.31
N GLU A 150 5.94 -20.18 1.57
CA GLU A 150 5.40 -20.99 2.67
C GLU A 150 3.90 -20.71 2.89
N HIS A 151 3.50 -19.45 2.73
CA HIS A 151 2.09 -19.09 2.82
C HIS A 151 1.27 -19.78 1.72
N LEU A 152 1.72 -19.73 0.47
CA LEU A 152 1.01 -20.33 -0.67
C LEU A 152 0.94 -21.86 -0.62
N GLU A 153 1.93 -22.54 0.00
CA GLU A 153 1.86 -23.99 0.28
C GLU A 153 0.65 -24.36 1.14
N GLY A 154 0.23 -23.46 2.04
CA GLY A 154 -0.97 -23.60 2.84
C GLY A 154 -2.29 -23.25 2.12
N GLY A 155 -2.25 -22.90 0.84
CA GLY A 155 -3.41 -22.48 0.03
C GLY A 155 -3.79 -21.00 0.22
N LYS A 156 -5.10 -20.71 0.18
CA LYS A 156 -5.62 -19.34 0.31
C LYS A 156 -5.21 -18.65 1.63
N PRO A 157 -5.16 -17.30 1.63
CA PRO A 157 -5.38 -16.41 0.51
C PRO A 157 -4.29 -16.48 -0.56
N TYR A 158 -4.66 -16.34 -1.82
CA TYR A 158 -3.75 -16.04 -2.91
C TYR A 158 -3.14 -14.66 -2.72
N LEU A 159 -2.05 -14.35 -3.40
CA LEU A 159 -1.28 -13.13 -3.15
C LEU A 159 -1.27 -12.22 -4.39
N ILE A 160 -1.48 -10.94 -4.15
CA ILE A 160 -1.15 -9.88 -5.10
C ILE A 160 -0.15 -8.95 -4.41
N CYS A 161 1.08 -8.94 -4.93
CA CYS A 161 2.14 -8.06 -4.43
C CYS A 161 2.26 -6.85 -5.36
N ALA A 162 1.78 -5.70 -4.90
CA ALA A 162 1.95 -4.41 -5.55
C ALA A 162 3.32 -3.81 -5.19
N THR A 163 3.66 -2.63 -5.73
CA THR A 163 4.78 -1.87 -5.21
C THR A 163 4.37 -1.08 -3.97
N HIS A 164 5.34 -0.73 -3.14
CA HIS A 164 5.11 -0.02 -1.89
C HIS A 164 4.37 1.30 -2.15
N TRP A 165 4.95 2.17 -2.98
CA TRP A 165 4.35 3.44 -3.36
C TRP A 165 2.96 3.28 -3.98
N ALA A 166 2.77 2.36 -4.93
CA ALA A 166 1.48 2.22 -5.62
C ALA A 166 0.37 1.74 -4.68
N SER A 167 0.70 0.95 -3.65
CA SER A 167 -0.27 0.47 -2.66
C SER A 167 -0.68 1.52 -1.63
N GLU A 168 0.13 2.56 -1.41
CA GLU A 168 -0.11 3.62 -0.42
C GLU A 168 -0.58 4.94 -1.05
N TRP A 169 -0.16 5.23 -2.29
CA TRP A 169 -0.47 6.48 -2.96
C TRP A 169 -1.99 6.80 -3.08
N PRO A 170 -2.93 5.82 -3.17
CA PRO A 170 -4.37 6.12 -3.18
C PRO A 170 -4.85 6.99 -2.01
N TRP A 171 -4.14 6.97 -0.88
CA TRP A 171 -4.43 7.83 0.27
C TRP A 171 -4.03 9.29 0.05
N VAL A 172 -3.03 9.60 -0.77
CA VAL A 172 -2.50 10.96 -0.94
C VAL A 172 -3.58 11.96 -1.40
N PRO A 173 -4.41 11.67 -2.43
CA PRO A 173 -5.52 12.55 -2.79
C PRO A 173 -6.56 12.71 -1.67
N LYS A 174 -6.84 11.65 -0.92
CA LYS A 174 -7.77 11.71 0.21
C LYS A 174 -7.26 12.62 1.32
N CYS A 175 -5.99 12.48 1.68
CA CYS A 175 -5.34 13.35 2.65
C CYS A 175 -5.34 14.82 2.18
N ALA A 176 -5.03 15.07 0.91
CA ALA A 176 -5.06 16.40 0.33
C ALA A 176 -6.46 17.05 0.43
N ASN A 177 -7.50 16.30 0.10
CA ASN A 177 -8.88 16.79 0.22
C ASN A 177 -9.26 17.10 1.67
N MET A 178 -8.89 16.23 2.62
CA MET A 178 -9.13 16.46 4.05
C MET A 178 -8.46 17.75 4.55
N LEU A 179 -7.22 18.00 4.11
CA LEU A 179 -6.50 19.23 4.45
C LEU A 179 -7.17 20.47 3.84
N GLN A 180 -7.55 20.40 2.57
CA GLN A 180 -8.22 21.51 1.89
C GLN A 180 -9.60 21.83 2.49
N GLU A 181 -10.36 20.81 2.90
CA GLU A 181 -11.65 20.95 3.58
C GLU A 181 -11.50 21.53 4.99
N SER A 182 -10.43 21.13 5.71
CA SER A 182 -10.16 21.62 7.07
C SER A 182 -9.63 23.06 7.12
N PHE A 183 -8.94 23.49 6.07
CA PHE A 183 -8.26 24.79 5.98
C PHE A 183 -8.50 25.46 4.61
N PRO A 184 -9.77 25.77 4.25
CA PRO A 184 -10.14 26.08 2.87
C PRO A 184 -9.52 27.36 2.32
N GLU A 185 -9.22 28.34 3.17
CA GLU A 185 -8.66 29.65 2.77
C GLU A 185 -7.24 29.89 3.33
N GLU A 186 -6.73 28.97 4.14
CA GLU A 186 -5.49 29.17 4.88
C GLU A 186 -4.28 28.51 4.19
N ILE A 187 -4.51 27.48 3.38
CA ILE A 187 -3.44 26.73 2.72
C ILE A 187 -3.75 26.45 1.25
N GLU A 188 -2.70 26.36 0.46
CA GLU A 188 -2.74 25.77 -0.89
C GLU A 188 -2.24 24.31 -0.79
N VAL A 189 -3.03 23.36 -1.29
CA VAL A 189 -2.70 21.94 -1.25
C VAL A 189 -2.27 21.44 -2.62
N MET A 190 -1.06 20.93 -2.73
CA MET A 190 -0.52 20.33 -3.95
C MET A 190 -0.30 18.82 -3.73
N ILE A 191 -0.77 18.01 -4.69
CA ILE A 191 -0.61 16.56 -4.68
C ILE A 191 0.62 16.15 -5.48
N SER A 192 1.62 15.55 -4.83
CA SER A 192 2.75 14.95 -5.53
C SER A 192 2.32 13.69 -6.29
N ARG A 193 2.69 13.61 -7.57
CA ARG A 193 2.50 12.42 -8.43
C ARG A 193 3.82 11.74 -8.77
N ILE A 194 4.90 12.12 -8.10
CA ILE A 194 6.22 11.54 -8.31
C ILE A 194 6.19 10.12 -7.77
N CYS A 195 6.49 9.15 -8.62
CA CYS A 195 6.70 7.78 -8.21
C CYS A 195 8.00 7.71 -7.40
N THR A 196 7.90 7.28 -6.14
CA THR A 196 9.03 7.14 -5.22
C THR A 196 9.52 5.70 -5.08
N ASP A 197 8.97 4.76 -5.83
CA ASP A 197 9.53 3.41 -5.93
C ASP A 197 10.94 3.47 -6.53
N PRO A 198 11.88 2.65 -6.04
CA PRO A 198 13.27 2.69 -6.50
C PRO A 198 13.49 2.04 -7.88
N TRP A 199 12.47 1.39 -8.44
CA TRP A 199 12.58 0.58 -9.65
C TRP A 199 12.36 1.41 -10.90
N ALA A 200 13.38 1.52 -11.75
CA ALA A 200 13.31 2.30 -12.99
C ALA A 200 12.70 1.52 -14.16
N ALA A 201 12.82 0.18 -14.16
CA ALA A 201 12.31 -0.67 -15.23
C ALA A 201 12.09 -2.10 -14.75
N ARG A 202 11.23 -2.82 -15.46
CA ARG A 202 11.09 -4.27 -15.38
C ARG A 202 11.64 -4.88 -16.65
N ILE A 203 12.63 -5.76 -16.51
CA ILE A 203 13.18 -6.55 -17.62
C ILE A 203 12.73 -8.00 -17.45
N THR A 204 11.92 -8.48 -18.36
CA THR A 204 11.47 -9.88 -18.36
C THR A 204 12.52 -10.72 -19.08
N PRO A 205 13.06 -11.80 -18.49
CA PRO A 205 13.89 -12.75 -19.20
C PRO A 205 13.15 -13.29 -20.43
N GLU A 206 13.85 -13.43 -21.55
CA GLU A 206 13.31 -14.16 -22.69
C GLU A 206 13.26 -15.65 -22.30
N ASN A 207 12.11 -16.12 -21.88
CA ASN A 207 11.91 -17.53 -21.58
C ASN A 207 11.79 -18.31 -22.87
N LYS A 208 12.75 -19.21 -23.06
CA LYS A 208 12.68 -20.18 -24.14
C LYS A 208 12.06 -21.52 -23.69
N ASP A 209 11.98 -21.81 -22.39
CA ASP A 209 11.55 -23.12 -21.88
C ASP A 209 11.02 -23.06 -20.42
N CYS A 210 9.91 -22.36 -20.17
CA CYS A 210 9.12 -22.53 -18.95
C CYS A 210 7.66 -22.74 -19.28
#